data_5506554566761b281492957d2ad9eb4f
#
_entry.id   5506554566761b281492957d2ad9eb4f
#
_cell.length_a   1.000
_cell.length_b   1.000
_cell.length_c   1.000
_cell.angle_alpha   90.00
_cell.angle_beta   90.00
_cell.angle_gamma   90.00
#
_symmetry.space_group_name_H-M   'P 1'
#
loop_
_entity.id
_entity.type
_entity.pdbx_description
1 polymer ?
#
loop_
_entity_poly.entity_id
_entity_poly.type
_entity_poly.pdbx_seq_one_letter_code
_entity_poly.pdbx_strand_id
1 'polypeptide(L)'
;MTDSGGAEKQHASVVVDNQTISDAVAEKRLIRKIDNLMMPGLALAYFTHTLDRANLGNAKTDGIEDDLKMKGNQFSLLLVLFYVPYALFNIPWTILAKKYNSSLIIPIAIAIWGACTLGAAGATNFAGIMATRIIMGAVEAAYKPCEVYYLSLFYTRKEMGFRVCWIGQMGFIAGAVSGLISWSVFRWNGNLHGWQYLFIIEGAITIAVAVFLYLFAPRSPEKCRWFTEEDRRLARLRLEQDSQDQDKKFRWEDAKKQLQHWQTWAFAFLALMYGVGVASSSNFLPTLVKRLTKDATKANLYTVGPNLTASVCQLTITWFSDRYQQRASISCGTLVISLLAWILLGTLDLVEHERVGYFITYLITFATFVPSNLVPVWLASNIPTTTGRAIALGLNYMAMNLAGIISSMVFRSEDAPVYRPALITIGVTQGIFIVACLALRQYYVRLNKKLDSRELHHAPGMEARPGYRYAI
;
A
#
# COMPACT_ATOMS: atom_id res chain seq x y z
N MET A 1 -63.47 9.08 -28.79
CA MET A 1 -62.15 9.69 -28.49
C MET A 1 -61.40 8.70 -27.67
N THR A 2 -60.63 7.89 -28.35
CA THR A 2 -60.04 6.66 -27.83
C THR A 2 -58.53 6.82 -27.72
N ASP A 3 -58.05 6.56 -26.56
CA ASP A 3 -56.84 5.82 -26.15
C ASP A 3 -55.58 5.85 -27.05
N SER A 4 -55.04 7.06 -27.32
CA SER A 4 -53.74 7.22 -27.94
C SER A 4 -52.61 7.58 -26.95
N GLY A 5 -52.95 7.87 -25.69
CA GLY A 5 -51.97 8.28 -24.65
C GLY A 5 -51.24 7.14 -23.94
N GLY A 6 -51.75 5.91 -24.00
CA GLY A 6 -51.14 4.74 -23.36
C GLY A 6 -49.99 4.12 -24.14
N ALA A 7 -50.12 4.06 -25.47
CA ALA A 7 -49.10 3.48 -26.35
C ALA A 7 -47.85 4.36 -26.47
N GLU A 8 -48.03 5.69 -26.45
CA GLU A 8 -46.91 6.65 -26.53
C GLU A 8 -46.06 6.67 -25.24
N LYS A 9 -46.71 6.56 -24.06
CA LYS A 9 -46.00 6.44 -22.77
C LYS A 9 -45.30 5.10 -22.64
N GLN A 10 -45.86 4.02 -23.14
CA GLN A 10 -45.21 2.69 -23.11
C GLN A 10 -44.05 2.62 -24.10
N HIS A 11 -44.12 3.22 -25.28
CA HIS A 11 -43.02 3.34 -26.22
C HIS A 11 -41.88 4.23 -25.69
N ALA A 12 -42.20 5.36 -25.05
CA ALA A 12 -41.23 6.24 -24.44
C ALA A 12 -40.52 5.56 -23.27
N SER A 13 -41.23 4.81 -22.41
CA SER A 13 -40.60 4.08 -21.28
C SER A 13 -39.72 2.92 -21.78
N VAL A 14 -40.10 2.19 -22.80
CA VAL A 14 -39.29 1.09 -23.39
C VAL A 14 -38.04 1.64 -24.12
N VAL A 15 -38.17 2.79 -24.79
CA VAL A 15 -37.01 3.43 -25.46
C VAL A 15 -36.04 4.01 -24.44
N VAL A 16 -36.50 4.60 -23.35
CA VAL A 16 -35.66 5.08 -22.24
C VAL A 16 -34.97 3.91 -21.53
N ASP A 17 -35.69 2.79 -21.30
CA ASP A 17 -35.11 1.59 -20.65
C ASP A 17 -34.07 0.92 -21.55
N ASN A 18 -34.28 0.85 -22.86
CA ASN A 18 -33.32 0.32 -23.82
C ASN A 18 -32.08 1.20 -23.99
N GLN A 19 -32.21 2.52 -23.92
CA GLN A 19 -31.06 3.44 -23.94
C GLN A 19 -30.24 3.32 -22.65
N THR A 20 -30.87 3.29 -21.48
CA THR A 20 -30.17 3.08 -20.20
C THR A 20 -29.48 1.75 -20.10
N ILE A 21 -30.07 0.67 -20.64
CA ILE A 21 -29.42 -0.65 -20.68
C ILE A 21 -28.23 -0.65 -21.66
N SER A 22 -28.38 -0.02 -22.84
CA SER A 22 -27.29 0.13 -23.82
C SER A 22 -26.12 0.93 -23.24
N ASP A 23 -26.39 2.02 -22.53
CA ASP A 23 -25.37 2.84 -21.88
C ASP A 23 -24.65 2.07 -20.77
N ALA A 24 -25.36 1.28 -19.96
CA ALA A 24 -24.76 0.45 -18.91
C ALA A 24 -23.87 -0.68 -19.46
N VAL A 25 -24.22 -1.24 -20.61
CA VAL A 25 -23.40 -2.28 -21.29
C VAL A 25 -22.15 -1.65 -21.89
N ALA A 26 -22.30 -0.48 -22.56
CA ALA A 26 -21.18 0.27 -23.10
C ALA A 26 -20.20 0.71 -22.01
N GLU A 27 -20.72 1.18 -20.87
CA GLU A 27 -19.92 1.55 -19.70
C GLU A 27 -19.11 0.38 -19.15
N LYS A 28 -19.73 -0.78 -18.96
CA LYS A 28 -19.02 -1.99 -18.50
C LYS A 28 -17.94 -2.44 -19.48
N ARG A 29 -18.19 -2.31 -20.79
CA ARG A 29 -17.22 -2.59 -21.84
C ARG A 29 -16.01 -1.64 -21.77
N LEU A 30 -16.28 -0.34 -21.62
CA LEU A 30 -15.24 0.66 -21.45
C LEU A 30 -14.40 0.41 -20.20
N ILE A 31 -15.03 0.15 -19.06
CA ILE A 31 -14.33 -0.16 -17.80
C ILE A 31 -13.41 -1.36 -17.98
N ARG A 32 -13.87 -2.47 -18.57
CA ARG A 32 -13.04 -3.64 -18.85
C ARG A 32 -11.85 -3.30 -19.75
N LYS A 33 -12.06 -2.43 -20.74
CA LYS A 33 -11.01 -1.99 -21.65
C LYS A 33 -9.95 -1.16 -20.91
N ILE A 34 -10.39 -0.26 -20.01
CA ILE A 34 -9.49 0.50 -19.14
C ILE A 34 -8.74 -0.44 -18.20
N ASP A 35 -9.44 -1.39 -17.55
CA ASP A 35 -8.84 -2.36 -16.65
C ASP A 35 -7.74 -3.18 -17.34
N ASN A 36 -8.02 -3.73 -18.53
CA ASN A 36 -7.04 -4.51 -19.28
C ASN A 36 -5.82 -3.68 -19.72
N LEU A 37 -5.98 -2.39 -19.91
CA LEU A 37 -4.92 -1.51 -20.36
C LEU A 37 -4.05 -0.99 -19.20
N MET A 38 -4.66 -0.64 -18.08
CA MET A 38 -3.96 0.04 -16.98
C MET A 38 -3.53 -0.90 -15.87
N MET A 39 -4.43 -1.85 -15.48
CA MET A 39 -4.20 -2.67 -14.30
C MET A 39 -2.95 -3.55 -14.38
N PRO A 40 -2.63 -4.24 -15.50
CA PRO A 40 -1.42 -5.04 -15.58
C PRO A 40 -0.14 -4.20 -15.41
N GLY A 41 -0.07 -3.02 -16.04
CA GLY A 41 1.07 -2.13 -15.92
C GLY A 41 1.29 -1.60 -14.50
N LEU A 42 0.22 -1.13 -13.84
CA LEU A 42 0.28 -0.65 -12.47
C LEU A 42 0.56 -1.78 -11.47
N ALA A 43 0.01 -2.97 -11.72
CA ALA A 43 0.30 -4.17 -10.94
C ALA A 43 1.80 -4.54 -11.01
N LEU A 44 2.39 -4.55 -12.20
CA LEU A 44 3.82 -4.78 -12.39
C LEU A 44 4.67 -3.68 -11.72
N ALA A 45 4.25 -2.42 -11.80
CA ALA A 45 4.93 -1.31 -11.13
C ALA A 45 4.93 -1.48 -9.61
N TYR A 46 3.79 -1.86 -9.02
CA TYR A 46 3.72 -2.12 -7.57
C TYR A 46 4.48 -3.38 -7.16
N PHE A 47 4.47 -4.38 -8.02
CA PHE A 47 5.26 -5.59 -7.85
C PHE A 47 6.75 -5.25 -7.74
N THR A 48 7.33 -4.50 -8.70
CA THR A 48 8.75 -4.11 -8.64
C THR A 48 9.05 -3.20 -7.47
N HIS A 49 8.16 -2.26 -7.13
CA HIS A 49 8.27 -1.41 -5.95
C HIS A 49 8.43 -2.22 -4.64
N THR A 50 7.67 -3.31 -4.49
CA THR A 50 7.75 -4.15 -3.29
C THR A 50 8.92 -5.13 -3.36
N LEU A 51 9.25 -5.62 -4.55
CA LEU A 51 10.38 -6.49 -4.81
C LEU A 51 11.69 -5.82 -4.33
N ASP A 52 11.94 -4.59 -4.78
CA ASP A 52 13.12 -3.80 -4.43
C ASP A 52 13.23 -3.48 -2.93
N ARG A 53 12.11 -3.42 -2.21
CA ARG A 53 12.11 -3.28 -0.74
C ARG A 53 12.47 -4.56 -0.02
N ALA A 54 12.06 -5.71 -0.53
CA ALA A 54 12.34 -7.02 0.07
C ALA A 54 13.79 -7.45 -0.13
N ASN A 55 14.45 -7.00 -1.20
CA ASN A 55 15.77 -7.46 -1.60
C ASN A 55 16.86 -7.24 -0.53
N LEU A 56 16.84 -6.11 0.19
CA LEU A 56 17.82 -5.83 1.23
C LEU A 56 17.69 -6.79 2.43
N GLY A 57 16.45 -7.14 2.81
CA GLY A 57 16.18 -8.13 3.85
C GLY A 57 16.69 -9.51 3.45
N ASN A 58 16.50 -9.91 2.19
CA ASN A 58 17.00 -11.17 1.64
C ASN A 58 18.55 -11.16 1.57
N ALA A 59 19.15 -10.07 1.05
CA ALA A 59 20.59 -9.90 0.96
C ALA A 59 21.30 -9.99 2.33
N LYS A 60 20.63 -9.51 3.41
CA LYS A 60 21.13 -9.66 4.78
C LYS A 60 21.32 -11.11 5.15
N THR A 61 20.44 -12.00 4.70
CA THR A 61 20.56 -13.44 5.01
C THR A 61 21.75 -14.11 4.28
N ASP A 62 22.18 -13.55 3.15
CA ASP A 62 23.29 -14.03 2.33
C ASP A 62 24.65 -13.45 2.74
N GLY A 63 24.71 -12.56 3.73
CA GLY A 63 25.96 -12.03 4.28
C GLY A 63 26.46 -10.73 3.67
N ILE A 64 25.59 -9.90 3.08
CA ILE A 64 25.95 -8.57 2.55
C ILE A 64 26.68 -7.68 3.59
N GLU A 65 26.38 -7.88 4.89
CA GLU A 65 27.02 -7.12 5.98
C GLU A 65 28.52 -7.43 6.05
N ASP A 66 28.90 -8.69 5.88
CA ASP A 66 30.29 -9.16 5.93
C ASP A 66 31.05 -8.75 4.66
N ASP A 67 30.43 -8.91 3.48
CA ASP A 67 31.03 -8.59 2.18
C ASP A 67 31.35 -7.09 2.04
N LEU A 68 30.45 -6.22 2.51
CA LEU A 68 30.62 -4.76 2.49
C LEU A 68 31.32 -4.23 3.75
N LYS A 69 31.82 -5.13 4.62
CA LYS A 69 32.53 -4.81 5.88
C LYS A 69 31.77 -3.80 6.74
N MET A 70 30.46 -4.01 6.86
CA MET A 70 29.59 -3.14 7.66
C MET A 70 29.91 -3.31 9.15
N LYS A 71 29.88 -2.20 9.90
CA LYS A 71 30.18 -2.18 11.33
C LYS A 71 28.95 -1.82 12.15
N GLY A 72 28.72 -2.52 13.24
CA GLY A 72 27.64 -2.23 14.19
C GLY A 72 26.28 -2.16 13.52
N ASN A 73 25.60 -1.02 13.66
CA ASN A 73 24.23 -0.84 13.16
C ASN A 73 24.13 -0.23 11.75
N GLN A 74 25.18 -0.31 10.92
CA GLN A 74 25.20 0.27 9.58
C GLN A 74 24.09 -0.28 8.67
N PHE A 75 23.74 -1.57 8.80
CA PHE A 75 22.62 -2.13 8.06
C PHE A 75 21.29 -1.45 8.40
N SER A 76 21.00 -1.24 9.68
CA SER A 76 19.81 -0.52 10.11
C SER A 76 19.80 0.94 9.62
N LEU A 77 20.98 1.56 9.54
CA LEU A 77 21.15 2.90 9.00
C LEU A 77 20.80 2.99 7.51
N LEU A 78 21.08 1.96 6.69
CA LEU A 78 20.65 1.90 5.28
C LEU A 78 19.12 1.99 5.15
N LEU A 79 18.38 1.32 6.03
CA LEU A 79 16.92 1.37 6.05
C LEU A 79 16.41 2.77 6.49
N VAL A 80 17.02 3.36 7.52
CA VAL A 80 16.68 4.72 7.97
C VAL A 80 16.92 5.74 6.84
N LEU A 81 18.09 5.67 6.19
CA LEU A 81 18.47 6.57 5.11
C LEU A 81 17.64 6.40 3.83
N PHE A 82 16.93 5.28 3.70
CA PHE A 82 15.90 5.11 2.69
C PHE A 82 14.58 5.80 3.09
N TYR A 83 14.11 5.61 4.33
CA TYR A 83 12.80 6.13 4.75
C TYR A 83 12.77 7.65 4.92
N VAL A 84 13.88 8.30 5.30
CA VAL A 84 13.93 9.76 5.48
C VAL A 84 13.69 10.49 4.16
N PRO A 85 14.46 10.29 3.08
CA PRO A 85 14.18 10.93 1.79
C PRO A 85 12.83 10.49 1.23
N TYR A 86 12.40 9.24 1.43
CA TYR A 86 11.07 8.78 1.03
C TYR A 86 9.96 9.64 1.63
N ALA A 87 10.02 9.95 2.92
CA ALA A 87 9.03 10.80 3.59
C ALA A 87 9.08 12.25 3.10
N LEU A 88 10.27 12.81 2.91
CA LEU A 88 10.47 14.20 2.48
C LEU A 88 10.01 14.45 1.04
N PHE A 89 10.30 13.53 0.13
CA PHE A 89 10.02 13.70 -1.29
C PHE A 89 8.59 13.29 -1.71
N ASN A 90 7.80 12.69 -0.83
CA ASN A 90 6.42 12.28 -1.13
C ASN A 90 5.53 13.46 -1.56
N ILE A 91 5.60 14.61 -0.85
CA ILE A 91 4.84 15.83 -1.19
C ILE A 91 5.32 16.47 -2.50
N PRO A 92 6.62 16.73 -2.74
CA PRO A 92 7.13 17.20 -4.02
C PRO A 92 6.65 16.36 -5.22
N TRP A 93 6.71 15.04 -5.12
CA TRP A 93 6.26 14.15 -6.19
C TRP A 93 4.75 14.24 -6.44
N THR A 94 3.94 14.41 -5.40
CA THR A 94 2.49 14.63 -5.56
C THR A 94 2.19 15.90 -6.37
N ILE A 95 2.96 16.96 -6.16
CA ILE A 95 2.83 18.22 -6.91
C ILE A 95 3.29 18.02 -8.36
N LEU A 96 4.42 17.36 -8.57
CA LEU A 96 4.95 17.07 -9.90
C LEU A 96 4.02 16.17 -10.72
N ALA A 97 3.39 15.18 -10.10
CA ALA A 97 2.42 14.30 -10.74
C ALA A 97 1.25 15.06 -11.37
N LYS A 98 0.76 16.09 -10.68
CA LYS A 98 -0.32 16.96 -11.21
C LYS A 98 0.17 17.85 -12.34
N LYS A 99 1.43 18.28 -12.33
CA LYS A 99 1.99 19.23 -13.32
C LYS A 99 2.44 18.54 -14.62
N TYR A 100 3.07 17.36 -14.53
CA TYR A 100 3.79 16.74 -15.66
C TYR A 100 3.19 15.44 -16.18
N ASN A 101 2.02 15.02 -15.70
CA ASN A 101 1.37 13.76 -16.04
C ASN A 101 2.06 12.50 -15.44
N SER A 102 1.31 11.78 -14.62
CA SER A 102 1.77 10.57 -13.93
C SER A 102 2.22 9.45 -14.88
N SER A 103 1.65 9.37 -16.10
CA SER A 103 2.07 8.36 -17.09
C SER A 103 3.52 8.49 -17.57
N LEU A 104 4.15 9.64 -17.37
CA LEU A 104 5.57 9.85 -17.65
C LEU A 104 6.41 9.75 -16.38
N ILE A 105 5.92 10.29 -15.28
CA ILE A 105 6.66 10.32 -14.01
C ILE A 105 6.85 8.91 -13.46
N ILE A 106 5.81 8.06 -13.49
CA ILE A 106 5.89 6.68 -12.98
C ILE A 106 7.01 5.89 -13.67
N PRO A 107 7.05 5.72 -15.00
CA PRO A 107 8.11 4.94 -15.63
C PRO A 107 9.49 5.56 -15.47
N ILE A 108 9.64 6.90 -15.46
CA ILE A 108 10.93 7.56 -15.21
C ILE A 108 11.42 7.27 -13.80
N ALA A 109 10.55 7.39 -12.80
CA ALA A 109 10.90 7.05 -11.43
C ALA A 109 11.30 5.57 -11.30
N ILE A 110 10.54 4.64 -11.91
CA ILE A 110 10.85 3.21 -11.93
C ILE A 110 12.21 2.95 -12.57
N ALA A 111 12.53 3.61 -13.67
CA ALA A 111 13.82 3.46 -14.34
C ALA A 111 14.99 3.92 -13.45
N ILE A 112 14.83 5.05 -12.75
CA ILE A 112 15.86 5.59 -11.86
C ILE A 112 16.08 4.66 -10.67
N TRP A 113 15.02 4.20 -9.98
CA TRP A 113 15.22 3.29 -8.84
C TRP A 113 15.72 1.91 -9.28
N GLY A 114 15.27 1.39 -10.45
CA GLY A 114 15.82 0.16 -11.02
C GLY A 114 17.31 0.27 -11.34
N ALA A 115 17.75 1.43 -11.86
CA ALA A 115 19.17 1.71 -12.04
C ALA A 115 19.94 1.79 -10.72
N CYS A 116 19.33 2.33 -9.66
CA CYS A 116 19.90 2.30 -8.31
C CYS A 116 20.04 0.88 -7.77
N THR A 117 19.04 0.00 -8.00
CA THR A 117 19.10 -1.41 -7.62
C THR A 117 20.23 -2.14 -8.36
N LEU A 118 20.36 -1.93 -9.67
CA LEU A 118 21.49 -2.46 -10.45
C LEU A 118 22.84 -1.92 -9.97
N GLY A 119 22.92 -0.62 -9.70
CA GLY A 119 24.12 0.03 -9.18
C GLY A 119 24.53 -0.50 -7.80
N ALA A 120 23.55 -0.88 -6.96
CA ALA A 120 23.81 -1.48 -5.66
C ALA A 120 24.52 -2.84 -5.77
N ALA A 121 24.30 -3.61 -6.83
CA ALA A 121 25.02 -4.87 -7.07
C ALA A 121 26.54 -4.66 -7.27
N GLY A 122 26.96 -3.49 -7.75
CA GLY A 122 28.37 -3.13 -7.90
C GLY A 122 28.99 -2.45 -6.67
N ALA A 123 28.25 -2.35 -5.56
CA ALA A 123 28.77 -1.72 -4.35
C ALA A 123 29.87 -2.58 -3.72
N THR A 124 30.99 -1.97 -3.40
CA THR A 124 32.15 -2.63 -2.73
C THR A 124 32.34 -2.19 -1.28
N ASN A 125 31.51 -1.25 -0.83
CA ASN A 125 31.57 -0.70 0.53
C ASN A 125 30.22 -0.12 0.95
N PHE A 126 30.10 0.18 2.25
CA PHE A 126 28.90 0.77 2.83
C PHE A 126 28.48 2.09 2.18
N ALA A 127 29.43 2.97 1.81
CA ALA A 127 29.10 4.28 1.23
C ALA A 127 28.44 4.15 -0.16
N GLY A 128 28.87 3.20 -0.97
CA GLY A 128 28.27 2.92 -2.29
C GLY A 128 26.82 2.51 -2.19
N ILE A 129 26.50 1.51 -1.35
CA ILE A 129 25.13 1.04 -1.18
C ILE A 129 24.25 2.11 -0.48
N MET A 130 24.84 2.90 0.44
CA MET A 130 24.14 4.01 1.09
C MET A 130 23.68 5.07 0.07
N ALA A 131 24.55 5.46 -0.86
CA ALA A 131 24.20 6.43 -1.90
C ALA A 131 23.03 5.94 -2.76
N THR A 132 23.04 4.68 -3.17
CA THR A 132 21.92 4.11 -3.95
C THR A 132 20.63 4.11 -3.14
N ARG A 133 20.66 3.82 -1.83
CA ARG A 133 19.47 3.81 -0.95
C ARG A 133 18.87 5.19 -0.72
N ILE A 134 19.69 6.23 -0.59
CA ILE A 134 19.21 7.62 -0.46
C ILE A 134 18.49 8.07 -1.74
N ILE A 135 19.10 7.84 -2.90
CA ILE A 135 18.51 8.21 -4.20
C ILE A 135 17.22 7.41 -4.42
N MET A 136 17.27 6.10 -4.19
CA MET A 136 16.12 5.20 -4.32
C MET A 136 14.95 5.65 -3.45
N GLY A 137 15.19 5.96 -2.16
CA GLY A 137 14.15 6.45 -1.25
C GLY A 137 13.50 7.74 -1.74
N ALA A 138 14.29 8.69 -2.25
CA ALA A 138 13.77 9.95 -2.78
C ALA A 138 12.91 9.75 -4.04
N VAL A 139 13.28 8.84 -4.92
CA VAL A 139 12.60 8.61 -6.20
C VAL A 139 11.40 7.67 -6.05
N GLU A 140 11.53 6.61 -5.25
CA GLU A 140 10.46 5.63 -5.01
C GLU A 140 9.25 6.25 -4.31
N ALA A 141 9.44 7.36 -3.57
CA ALA A 141 8.36 8.15 -2.98
C ALA A 141 7.35 8.68 -4.01
N ALA A 142 7.73 8.76 -5.30
CA ALA A 142 6.84 9.17 -6.39
C ALA A 142 5.70 8.17 -6.64
N TYR A 143 5.92 6.87 -6.41
CA TYR A 143 5.05 5.84 -6.94
C TYR A 143 3.60 5.94 -6.42
N LYS A 144 3.40 5.88 -5.10
CA LYS A 144 2.04 5.85 -4.51
C LYS A 144 1.18 7.08 -4.81
N PRO A 145 1.64 8.33 -4.65
CA PRO A 145 0.84 9.49 -5.00
C PRO A 145 0.56 9.58 -6.51
N CYS A 146 1.54 9.20 -7.35
CA CYS A 146 1.36 9.20 -8.81
C CYS A 146 0.39 8.10 -9.26
N GLU A 147 0.43 6.89 -8.66
CA GLU A 147 -0.51 5.80 -8.90
C GLU A 147 -1.95 6.23 -8.66
N VAL A 148 -2.24 6.77 -7.47
CA VAL A 148 -3.59 7.21 -7.09
C VAL A 148 -4.07 8.34 -8.01
N TYR A 149 -3.22 9.31 -8.31
CA TYR A 149 -3.56 10.39 -9.24
C TYR A 149 -3.80 9.85 -10.65
N TYR A 150 -2.95 8.93 -11.15
CA TYR A 150 -3.11 8.34 -12.48
C TYR A 150 -4.41 7.55 -12.60
N LEU A 151 -4.77 6.75 -11.60
CA LEU A 151 -6.07 6.05 -11.56
C LEU A 151 -7.23 7.05 -11.60
N SER A 152 -7.14 8.19 -10.93
CA SER A 152 -8.21 9.20 -10.92
C SER A 152 -8.47 9.89 -12.27
N LEU A 153 -7.55 9.76 -13.23
CA LEU A 153 -7.75 10.26 -14.59
C LEU A 153 -8.63 9.34 -15.44
N PHE A 154 -8.82 8.08 -15.05
CA PHE A 154 -9.54 7.08 -15.84
C PHE A 154 -10.77 6.49 -15.13
N TYR A 155 -10.76 6.48 -13.79
CA TYR A 155 -11.79 5.83 -12.98
C TYR A 155 -12.54 6.83 -12.11
N THR A 156 -13.84 6.56 -11.92
CA THR A 156 -14.65 7.26 -10.95
C THR A 156 -14.24 6.89 -9.51
N ARG A 157 -14.60 7.73 -8.55
CA ARG A 157 -14.26 7.50 -7.12
C ARG A 157 -14.77 6.18 -6.56
N LYS A 158 -15.94 5.73 -7.02
CA LYS A 158 -16.54 4.46 -6.60
C LYS A 158 -15.74 3.26 -7.08
N GLU A 159 -15.05 3.40 -8.21
CA GLU A 159 -14.29 2.33 -8.86
C GLU A 159 -12.84 2.23 -8.38
N MET A 160 -12.24 3.34 -7.91
CA MET A 160 -10.83 3.42 -7.53
C MET A 160 -10.48 2.51 -6.36
N GLY A 161 -11.33 2.44 -5.32
CA GLY A 161 -11.03 1.73 -4.08
C GLY A 161 -10.66 0.27 -4.31
N PHE A 162 -11.48 -0.46 -5.06
CA PHE A 162 -11.23 -1.86 -5.39
C PHE A 162 -9.91 -2.05 -6.15
N ARG A 163 -9.60 -1.16 -7.10
CA ARG A 163 -8.40 -1.24 -7.95
C ARG A 163 -7.12 -0.98 -7.19
N VAL A 164 -7.13 0.03 -6.33
CA VAL A 164 -5.99 0.31 -5.44
C VAL A 164 -5.72 -0.87 -4.50
N CYS A 165 -6.77 -1.47 -3.93
CA CYS A 165 -6.63 -2.68 -3.10
C CYS A 165 -6.09 -3.86 -3.91
N TRP A 166 -6.59 -4.08 -5.13
CA TRP A 166 -6.14 -5.17 -6.01
C TRP A 166 -4.66 -5.03 -6.38
N ILE A 167 -4.22 -3.82 -6.77
CA ILE A 167 -2.81 -3.53 -7.02
C ILE A 167 -1.98 -3.81 -5.75
N GLY A 168 -2.49 -3.44 -4.58
CA GLY A 168 -1.83 -3.68 -3.30
C GLY A 168 -1.51 -5.16 -3.02
N GLN A 169 -2.29 -6.11 -3.57
CA GLN A 169 -2.02 -7.55 -3.42
C GLN A 169 -0.74 -8.00 -4.12
N MET A 170 -0.30 -7.25 -5.14
CA MET A 170 0.96 -7.54 -5.83
C MET A 170 2.17 -7.45 -4.91
N GLY A 171 2.04 -6.72 -3.79
CA GLY A 171 3.09 -6.65 -2.77
C GLY A 171 3.40 -8.00 -2.11
N PHE A 172 2.38 -8.80 -1.80
CA PHE A 172 2.59 -10.14 -1.25
C PHE A 172 3.14 -11.11 -2.28
N ILE A 173 2.66 -11.01 -3.53
CA ILE A 173 3.19 -11.80 -4.64
C ILE A 173 4.66 -11.45 -4.87
N ALA A 174 5.02 -10.17 -4.84
CA ALA A 174 6.40 -9.71 -4.94
C ALA A 174 7.28 -10.26 -3.82
N GLY A 175 6.79 -10.23 -2.56
CA GLY A 175 7.52 -10.81 -1.43
C GLY A 175 7.75 -12.31 -1.58
N ALA A 176 6.76 -13.05 -2.10
CA ALA A 176 6.92 -14.48 -2.39
C ALA A 176 7.92 -14.72 -3.53
N VAL A 177 7.83 -13.94 -4.62
CA VAL A 177 8.73 -14.07 -5.78
C VAL A 177 10.16 -13.66 -5.42
N SER A 178 10.37 -12.59 -4.63
CA SER A 178 11.70 -12.20 -4.14
C SER A 178 12.33 -13.32 -3.29
N GLY A 179 11.53 -14.00 -2.45
CA GLY A 179 11.99 -15.17 -1.71
C GLY A 179 12.42 -16.33 -2.62
N LEU A 180 11.68 -16.59 -3.72
CA LEU A 180 12.04 -17.62 -4.71
C LEU A 180 13.28 -17.26 -5.53
N ILE A 181 13.40 -16.00 -5.95
CA ILE A 181 14.59 -15.51 -6.66
C ILE A 181 15.81 -15.68 -5.76
N SER A 182 15.74 -15.20 -4.50
CA SER A 182 16.81 -15.31 -3.52
C SER A 182 17.19 -16.77 -3.27
N TRP A 183 16.20 -17.65 -3.10
CA TRP A 183 16.43 -19.09 -2.95
C TRP A 183 17.17 -19.70 -4.14
N SER A 184 16.89 -19.25 -5.36
CA SER A 184 17.55 -19.74 -6.58
C SER A 184 18.97 -19.22 -6.70
N VAL A 185 19.16 -17.88 -6.58
CA VAL A 185 20.47 -17.25 -6.86
C VAL A 185 21.51 -17.48 -5.77
N PHE A 186 21.12 -17.69 -4.52
CA PHE A 186 22.05 -17.98 -3.41
C PHE A 186 22.69 -19.38 -3.50
N ARG A 187 22.29 -20.20 -4.47
CA ARG A 187 22.87 -21.49 -4.82
C ARG A 187 23.85 -21.43 -5.99
N TRP A 188 23.94 -20.29 -6.64
CA TRP A 188 24.79 -20.16 -7.82
C TRP A 188 26.26 -20.05 -7.38
N ASN A 189 27.09 -20.93 -7.91
CA ASN A 189 28.54 -20.87 -7.75
C ASN A 189 29.14 -20.07 -8.92
N GLY A 190 29.17 -18.74 -8.79
CA GLY A 190 29.68 -17.82 -9.79
C GLY A 190 30.74 -16.90 -9.22
N ASN A 191 31.15 -15.89 -10.01
CA ASN A 191 32.16 -14.90 -9.62
C ASN A 191 31.62 -13.79 -8.71
N LEU A 192 30.29 -13.74 -8.51
CA LEU A 192 29.60 -12.74 -7.70
C LEU A 192 28.95 -13.41 -6.49
N HIS A 193 28.75 -12.64 -5.42
CA HIS A 193 27.96 -13.07 -4.27
C HIS A 193 26.48 -13.22 -4.62
N GLY A 194 25.73 -14.05 -3.93
CA GLY A 194 24.32 -14.32 -4.20
C GLY A 194 23.47 -13.05 -4.16
N TRP A 195 23.70 -12.14 -3.21
CA TRP A 195 22.99 -10.86 -3.11
C TRP A 195 23.24 -9.94 -4.31
N GLN A 196 24.42 -10.01 -4.97
CA GLN A 196 24.71 -9.24 -6.18
C GLN A 196 23.87 -9.74 -7.36
N TYR A 197 23.79 -11.07 -7.55
CA TYR A 197 22.88 -11.65 -8.56
C TYR A 197 21.43 -11.26 -8.29
N LEU A 198 20.97 -11.26 -7.04
CA LEU A 198 19.62 -10.84 -6.65
C LEU A 198 19.35 -9.41 -7.13
N PHE A 199 20.24 -8.46 -6.83
CA PHE A 199 20.07 -7.05 -7.20
C PHE A 199 20.13 -6.83 -8.72
N ILE A 200 20.97 -7.60 -9.45
CA ILE A 200 21.02 -7.54 -10.91
C ILE A 200 19.70 -8.00 -11.51
N ILE A 201 19.16 -9.14 -11.07
CA ILE A 201 17.92 -9.70 -11.63
C ILE A 201 16.73 -8.78 -11.31
N GLU A 202 16.57 -8.40 -10.05
CA GLU A 202 15.44 -7.54 -9.63
C GLU A 202 15.53 -6.16 -10.28
N GLY A 203 16.71 -5.54 -10.35
CA GLY A 203 16.90 -4.27 -11.03
C GLY A 203 16.64 -4.34 -12.54
N ALA A 204 17.04 -5.45 -13.21
CA ALA A 204 16.75 -5.67 -14.63
C ALA A 204 15.23 -5.82 -14.88
N ILE A 205 14.53 -6.58 -14.04
CA ILE A 205 13.05 -6.70 -14.10
C ILE A 205 12.42 -5.33 -13.93
N THR A 206 12.88 -4.53 -12.97
CA THR A 206 12.37 -3.18 -12.68
C THR A 206 12.54 -2.26 -13.87
N ILE A 207 13.71 -2.25 -14.53
CA ILE A 207 13.94 -1.45 -15.75
C ILE A 207 13.06 -1.95 -16.90
N ALA A 208 12.91 -3.26 -17.09
CA ALA A 208 12.02 -3.80 -18.11
C ALA A 208 10.57 -3.34 -17.92
N VAL A 209 10.08 -3.31 -16.67
CA VAL A 209 8.74 -2.77 -16.34
C VAL A 209 8.66 -1.27 -16.60
N ALA A 210 9.72 -0.49 -16.32
CA ALA A 210 9.78 0.93 -16.65
C ALA A 210 9.63 1.17 -18.17
N VAL A 211 10.38 0.43 -18.98
CA VAL A 211 10.29 0.49 -20.44
C VAL A 211 8.90 0.10 -20.92
N PHE A 212 8.35 -1.00 -20.39
CA PHE A 212 6.99 -1.44 -20.73
C PHE A 212 5.96 -0.34 -20.44
N LEU A 213 5.99 0.28 -19.27
CA LEU A 213 5.07 1.35 -18.92
C LEU A 213 5.26 2.59 -19.77
N TYR A 214 6.50 2.97 -20.05
CA TYR A 214 6.79 4.12 -20.92
C TYR A 214 6.18 3.98 -22.32
N LEU A 215 6.20 2.76 -22.88
CA LEU A 215 5.68 2.46 -24.21
C LEU A 215 4.16 2.27 -24.25
N PHE A 216 3.60 1.67 -23.21
CA PHE A 216 2.20 1.19 -23.23
C PHE A 216 1.25 1.96 -22.32
N ALA A 217 1.71 2.72 -21.32
CA ALA A 217 0.80 3.43 -20.41
C ALA A 217 0.09 4.59 -21.13
N PRO A 218 -1.26 4.65 -21.13
CA PRO A 218 -2.02 5.71 -21.77
C PRO A 218 -1.87 7.02 -21.00
N ARG A 219 -1.67 8.14 -21.70
CA ARG A 219 -1.46 9.46 -21.07
C ARG A 219 -2.73 10.03 -20.44
N SER A 220 -3.84 9.88 -21.10
CA SER A 220 -5.17 10.29 -20.63
C SER A 220 -6.22 9.58 -21.48
N PRO A 221 -7.50 9.52 -21.04
CA PRO A 221 -8.59 8.96 -21.85
C PRO A 221 -8.69 9.61 -23.23
N GLU A 222 -8.49 10.92 -23.31
CA GLU A 222 -8.59 11.68 -24.55
C GLU A 222 -7.46 11.35 -25.54
N LYS A 223 -6.25 11.10 -25.04
CA LYS A 223 -5.05 10.82 -25.84
C LYS A 223 -4.72 9.31 -25.92
N CYS A 224 -5.65 8.48 -25.49
CA CYS A 224 -5.47 7.03 -25.55
C CYS A 224 -5.61 6.53 -27.00
N ARG A 225 -4.55 5.92 -27.55
CA ARG A 225 -4.51 5.40 -28.94
C ARG A 225 -5.44 4.19 -29.14
N TRP A 226 -5.81 3.48 -28.08
CA TRP A 226 -6.66 2.30 -28.14
C TRP A 226 -8.14 2.59 -27.99
N PHE A 227 -8.52 3.86 -27.68
CA PHE A 227 -9.90 4.25 -27.51
C PHE A 227 -10.49 4.73 -28.84
N THR A 228 -11.73 4.32 -29.12
CA THR A 228 -12.55 4.90 -30.17
C THR A 228 -13.05 6.28 -29.75
N GLU A 229 -13.58 7.08 -30.69
CA GLU A 229 -14.18 8.36 -30.33
C GLU A 229 -15.36 8.21 -29.37
N GLU A 230 -16.12 7.13 -29.51
CA GLU A 230 -17.22 6.79 -28.61
C GLU A 230 -16.70 6.47 -27.19
N ASP A 231 -15.62 5.65 -27.07
CA ASP A 231 -14.96 5.37 -25.79
C ASP A 231 -14.48 6.66 -25.10
N ARG A 232 -13.87 7.59 -25.87
CA ARG A 232 -13.38 8.88 -25.35
C ARG A 232 -14.51 9.77 -24.86
N ARG A 233 -15.60 9.84 -25.63
CA ARG A 233 -16.81 10.61 -25.26
C ARG A 233 -17.41 10.04 -23.98
N LEU A 234 -17.60 8.73 -23.90
CA LEU A 234 -18.18 8.07 -22.74
C LEU A 234 -17.29 8.22 -21.50
N ALA A 235 -15.96 8.07 -21.63
CA ALA A 235 -15.02 8.28 -20.55
C ALA A 235 -15.08 9.71 -20.00
N ARG A 236 -15.19 10.72 -20.89
CA ARG A 236 -15.33 12.13 -20.50
C ARG A 236 -16.62 12.36 -19.73
N LEU A 237 -17.77 11.91 -20.27
CA LEU A 237 -19.08 12.08 -19.63
C LEU A 237 -19.12 11.48 -18.22
N ARG A 238 -18.58 10.26 -18.06
CA ARG A 238 -18.51 9.60 -16.74
C ARG A 238 -17.69 10.40 -15.72
N LEU A 239 -16.54 10.89 -16.13
CA LEU A 239 -15.66 11.66 -15.25
C LEU A 239 -16.25 13.04 -14.94
N GLU A 240 -16.96 13.66 -15.88
CA GLU A 240 -17.69 14.92 -15.66
C GLU A 240 -18.84 14.74 -14.68
N GLN A 241 -19.63 13.68 -14.81
CA GLN A 241 -20.71 13.36 -13.88
C GLN A 241 -20.19 13.09 -12.47
N ASP A 242 -19.09 12.32 -12.34
CA ASP A 242 -18.46 12.08 -11.03
C ASP A 242 -17.87 13.36 -10.44
N SER A 243 -17.47 14.32 -11.28
CA SER A 243 -16.88 15.60 -10.87
C SER A 243 -17.89 16.71 -10.60
N GLN A 244 -19.12 16.61 -11.13
CA GLN A 244 -20.19 17.59 -10.83
C GLN A 244 -20.59 17.57 -9.34
N ASP A 245 -20.31 16.46 -8.67
CA ASP A 245 -20.63 16.30 -7.26
C ASP A 245 -19.66 16.97 -6.29
N GLN A 246 -18.52 17.54 -6.73
CA GLN A 246 -17.61 18.31 -5.83
C GLN A 246 -16.53 19.13 -6.54
N ASP A 247 -16.12 20.26 -5.92
CA ASP A 247 -15.03 21.18 -6.25
C ASP A 247 -13.77 20.52 -6.84
N LYS A 248 -13.51 20.74 -8.12
CA LYS A 248 -12.34 20.22 -8.86
C LYS A 248 -11.00 20.84 -8.42
N LYS A 249 -11.03 21.96 -7.70
CA LYS A 249 -9.82 22.71 -7.34
C LYS A 249 -9.35 22.34 -5.95
N PHE A 250 -8.04 22.13 -5.79
CA PHE A 250 -7.41 22.01 -4.49
C PHE A 250 -7.60 23.32 -3.71
N ARG A 251 -8.23 23.25 -2.53
CA ARG A 251 -8.51 24.40 -1.67
C ARG A 251 -7.62 24.35 -0.44
N TRP A 252 -6.71 25.27 -0.33
CA TRP A 252 -5.82 25.40 0.83
C TRP A 252 -6.58 25.57 2.16
N GLU A 253 -7.74 26.20 2.12
CA GLU A 253 -8.60 26.37 3.29
C GLU A 253 -9.09 25.01 3.83
N ASP A 254 -9.54 24.11 2.95
CA ASP A 254 -9.98 22.75 3.33
C ASP A 254 -8.80 21.91 3.84
N ALA A 255 -7.62 22.09 3.25
CA ALA A 255 -6.40 21.44 3.72
C ALA A 255 -6.03 21.88 5.13
N LYS A 256 -6.04 23.22 5.40
CA LYS A 256 -5.77 23.78 6.72
C LYS A 256 -6.81 23.33 7.75
N LYS A 257 -8.09 23.40 7.42
CA LYS A 257 -9.18 22.92 8.28
C LYS A 257 -8.98 21.43 8.64
N GLN A 258 -8.65 20.59 7.65
CA GLN A 258 -8.44 19.18 7.89
C GLN A 258 -7.25 18.90 8.81
N LEU A 259 -6.15 19.65 8.69
CA LEU A 259 -4.99 19.55 9.59
C LEU A 259 -5.29 20.03 11.02
N GLN A 260 -6.28 20.90 11.21
CA GLN A 260 -6.74 21.34 12.55
C GLN A 260 -7.65 20.30 13.22
N HIS A 261 -8.24 19.36 12.47
CA HIS A 261 -9.05 18.30 13.05
C HIS A 261 -8.18 17.26 13.75
N TRP A 262 -8.37 17.08 15.04
CA TRP A 262 -7.60 16.13 15.85
C TRP A 262 -7.73 14.67 15.36
N GLN A 263 -8.86 14.31 14.75
CA GLN A 263 -9.09 12.99 14.19
C GLN A 263 -8.04 12.63 13.12
N THR A 264 -7.60 13.61 12.32
CA THR A 264 -6.54 13.42 11.30
C THR A 264 -5.25 12.95 11.96
N TRP A 265 -4.87 13.57 13.05
CA TRP A 265 -3.68 13.20 13.83
C TRP A 265 -3.85 11.88 14.58
N ALA A 266 -5.06 11.59 15.07
CA ALA A 266 -5.36 10.30 15.66
C ALA A 266 -5.17 9.15 14.65
N PHE A 267 -5.64 9.29 13.41
CA PHE A 267 -5.41 8.30 12.37
C PHE A 267 -3.95 8.22 11.92
N ALA A 268 -3.22 9.33 11.88
CA ALA A 268 -1.78 9.34 11.63
C ALA A 268 -1.02 8.63 12.76
N PHE A 269 -1.42 8.83 14.02
CA PHE A 269 -0.88 8.09 15.16
C PHE A 269 -1.16 6.59 15.06
N LEU A 270 -2.38 6.18 14.72
CA LEU A 270 -2.70 4.78 14.45
C LEU A 270 -1.80 4.21 13.34
N ALA A 271 -1.55 4.98 12.27
CA ALA A 271 -0.69 4.57 11.17
C ALA A 271 0.76 4.38 11.61
N LEU A 272 1.28 5.25 12.46
CA LEU A 272 2.60 5.10 13.06
C LEU A 272 2.67 3.82 13.90
N MET A 273 1.67 3.54 14.71
CA MET A 273 1.65 2.39 15.61
C MET A 273 1.60 1.03 14.87
N TYR A 274 0.67 0.83 13.92
CA TYR A 274 0.66 -0.42 13.14
C TYR A 274 1.84 -0.50 12.16
N GLY A 275 2.30 0.64 11.68
CA GLY A 275 3.39 0.75 10.72
C GLY A 275 4.70 0.13 11.21
N VAL A 276 4.99 0.19 12.52
CA VAL A 276 6.18 -0.46 13.10
C VAL A 276 6.16 -1.97 12.83
N GLY A 277 5.03 -2.63 13.08
CA GLY A 277 4.87 -4.06 12.81
C GLY A 277 4.99 -4.38 11.31
N VAL A 278 4.33 -3.57 10.46
CA VAL A 278 4.38 -3.72 8.98
C VAL A 278 5.83 -3.61 8.48
N ALA A 279 6.55 -2.56 8.87
CA ALA A 279 7.94 -2.36 8.45
C ALA A 279 8.87 -3.45 8.98
N SER A 280 8.65 -3.91 10.23
CA SER A 280 9.42 -5.00 10.82
C SER A 280 9.19 -6.32 10.06
N SER A 281 7.96 -6.65 9.74
CA SER A 281 7.64 -7.84 8.95
C SER A 281 8.23 -7.73 7.53
N SER A 282 8.08 -6.58 6.85
CA SER A 282 8.59 -6.40 5.48
C SER A 282 10.11 -6.53 5.37
N ASN A 283 10.84 -5.91 6.31
CA ASN A 283 12.31 -5.79 6.21
C ASN A 283 13.07 -6.94 6.88
N PHE A 284 12.49 -7.55 7.91
CA PHE A 284 13.21 -8.49 8.78
C PHE A 284 12.61 -9.90 8.82
N LEU A 285 11.50 -10.18 8.08
CA LEU A 285 10.92 -11.51 8.03
C LEU A 285 11.94 -12.60 7.63
N PRO A 286 12.76 -12.42 6.55
CA PRO A 286 13.78 -13.40 6.19
C PRO A 286 14.80 -13.63 7.32
N THR A 287 15.23 -12.55 8.00
CA THR A 287 16.15 -12.61 9.15
C THR A 287 15.56 -13.40 10.32
N LEU A 288 14.26 -13.19 10.61
CA LEU A 288 13.56 -13.92 11.66
C LEU A 288 13.36 -15.39 11.31
N VAL A 289 13.06 -15.70 10.06
CA VAL A 289 12.93 -17.07 9.56
C VAL A 289 14.28 -17.80 9.53
N LYS A 290 15.39 -17.08 9.30
CA LYS A 290 16.76 -17.65 9.38
C LYS A 290 17.06 -18.24 10.76
N ARG A 291 16.41 -17.77 11.83
CA ARG A 291 16.52 -18.38 13.18
C ARG A 291 15.97 -19.80 13.24
N LEU A 292 14.99 -20.13 12.39
CA LEU A 292 14.37 -21.46 12.34
C LEU A 292 15.26 -22.48 11.62
N THR A 293 15.87 -22.09 10.49
CA THR A 293 16.51 -23.05 9.57
C THR A 293 18.03 -22.99 9.55
N LYS A 294 18.64 -21.94 10.10
CA LYS A 294 20.10 -21.64 10.03
C LYS A 294 20.68 -21.59 8.59
N ASP A 295 19.86 -21.83 7.58
CA ASP A 295 20.22 -21.85 6.16
C ASP A 295 19.53 -20.68 5.45
N ALA A 296 20.32 -19.76 4.90
CA ALA A 296 19.83 -18.57 4.20
C ALA A 296 18.87 -18.93 3.05
N THR A 297 19.21 -19.97 2.32
CA THR A 297 18.43 -20.43 1.16
C THR A 297 17.04 -20.93 1.58
N LYS A 298 16.99 -21.77 2.63
CA LYS A 298 15.71 -22.26 3.17
C LYS A 298 14.91 -21.14 3.84
N ALA A 299 15.58 -20.20 4.52
CA ALA A 299 14.93 -19.07 5.16
C ALA A 299 14.13 -18.25 4.15
N ASN A 300 14.72 -17.95 2.98
CA ASN A 300 14.03 -17.19 1.94
C ASN A 300 12.89 -17.99 1.28
N LEU A 301 13.06 -19.30 1.08
CA LEU A 301 11.97 -20.17 0.60
C LEU A 301 10.79 -20.18 1.58
N TYR A 302 11.06 -20.20 2.88
CA TYR A 302 10.02 -20.21 3.92
C TYR A 302 9.23 -18.89 4.02
N THR A 303 9.67 -17.81 3.40
CA THR A 303 8.86 -16.57 3.30
C THR A 303 7.76 -16.64 2.24
N VAL A 304 7.85 -17.56 1.29
CA VAL A 304 6.92 -17.69 0.16
C VAL A 304 5.50 -18.05 0.63
N GLY A 305 5.39 -19.11 1.43
CA GLY A 305 4.10 -19.59 1.96
C GLY A 305 3.34 -18.53 2.74
N PRO A 306 3.95 -17.89 3.77
CA PRO A 306 3.32 -16.81 4.52
C PRO A 306 2.83 -15.65 3.64
N ASN A 307 3.61 -15.20 2.66
CA ASN A 307 3.23 -14.11 1.77
C ASN A 307 2.01 -14.48 0.89
N LEU A 308 2.02 -15.65 0.26
CA LEU A 308 0.87 -16.09 -0.57
C LEU A 308 -0.40 -16.25 0.27
N THR A 309 -0.28 -16.85 1.45
CA THR A 309 -1.42 -17.00 2.36
C THR A 309 -1.93 -15.64 2.84
N ALA A 310 -1.03 -14.70 3.14
CA ALA A 310 -1.40 -13.35 3.55
C ALA A 310 -2.22 -12.63 2.46
N SER A 311 -1.87 -12.79 1.19
CA SER A 311 -2.64 -12.21 0.08
C SER A 311 -4.10 -12.68 0.08
N VAL A 312 -4.31 -14.00 0.18
CA VAL A 312 -5.67 -14.60 0.20
C VAL A 312 -6.44 -14.16 1.45
N CYS A 313 -5.81 -14.26 2.63
CA CYS A 313 -6.43 -13.86 3.90
C CYS A 313 -6.81 -12.39 3.91
N GLN A 314 -5.97 -11.52 3.39
CA GLN A 314 -6.26 -10.09 3.33
C GLN A 314 -7.45 -9.76 2.43
N LEU A 315 -7.55 -10.36 1.25
CA LEU A 315 -8.72 -10.18 0.38
C LEU A 315 -10.00 -10.62 1.09
N THR A 316 -9.96 -11.79 1.73
CA THR A 316 -11.09 -12.35 2.48
C THR A 316 -11.50 -11.44 3.62
N ILE A 317 -10.54 -10.99 4.45
CA ILE A 317 -10.81 -10.12 5.60
C ILE A 317 -11.32 -8.75 5.15
N THR A 318 -10.76 -8.19 4.08
CA THR A 318 -11.23 -6.91 3.52
C THR A 318 -12.66 -7.03 3.01
N TRP A 319 -13.01 -8.13 2.33
CA TRP A 319 -14.38 -8.41 1.91
C TRP A 319 -15.35 -8.51 3.11
N PHE A 320 -14.98 -9.22 4.17
CA PHE A 320 -15.77 -9.26 5.41
C PHE A 320 -15.92 -7.87 6.03
N SER A 321 -14.84 -7.09 6.07
CA SER A 321 -14.86 -5.72 6.59
C SER A 321 -15.83 -4.82 5.83
N ASP A 322 -15.84 -4.91 4.50
CA ASP A 322 -16.76 -4.13 3.68
C ASP A 322 -18.21 -4.63 3.82
N ARG A 323 -18.42 -5.93 3.96
CA ARG A 323 -19.76 -6.51 4.15
C ARG A 323 -20.40 -6.12 5.47
N TYR A 324 -19.62 -6.12 6.56
CA TYR A 324 -20.11 -5.83 7.90
C TYR A 324 -19.90 -4.39 8.35
N GLN A 325 -19.17 -3.58 7.56
CA GLN A 325 -18.83 -2.18 7.87
C GLN A 325 -18.15 -1.97 9.25
N GLN A 326 -17.38 -2.98 9.72
CA GLN A 326 -16.73 -3.03 11.03
C GLN A 326 -15.20 -2.92 10.92
N ARG A 327 -14.72 -1.83 10.31
CA ARG A 327 -13.30 -1.64 9.96
C ARG A 327 -12.38 -1.58 11.18
N ALA A 328 -12.79 -0.83 12.21
CA ALA A 328 -12.02 -0.72 13.46
C ALA A 328 -11.94 -2.05 14.22
N SER A 329 -13.07 -2.74 14.37
CA SER A 329 -13.13 -4.00 15.14
C SER A 329 -12.29 -5.08 14.48
N ILE A 330 -12.33 -5.20 13.15
CA ILE A 330 -11.56 -6.18 12.41
C ILE A 330 -10.07 -5.86 12.47
N SER A 331 -9.68 -4.57 12.33
CA SER A 331 -8.29 -4.13 12.48
C SER A 331 -7.75 -4.44 13.89
N CYS A 332 -8.55 -4.23 14.95
CA CYS A 332 -8.15 -4.60 16.30
C CYS A 332 -8.02 -6.11 16.47
N GLY A 333 -8.99 -6.89 15.99
CA GLY A 333 -8.96 -8.35 16.10
C GLY A 333 -7.75 -8.97 15.40
N THR A 334 -7.42 -8.51 14.21
CA THR A 334 -6.22 -8.98 13.50
C THR A 334 -4.94 -8.58 14.21
N LEU A 335 -4.84 -7.35 14.76
CA LEU A 335 -3.65 -6.97 15.52
C LEU A 335 -3.51 -7.68 16.87
N VAL A 336 -4.59 -8.14 17.49
CA VAL A 336 -4.49 -9.03 18.65
C VAL A 336 -3.83 -10.36 18.25
N ILE A 337 -4.22 -10.94 17.11
CA ILE A 337 -3.58 -12.16 16.58
C ILE A 337 -2.09 -11.89 16.28
N SER A 338 -1.78 -10.77 15.65
CA SER A 338 -0.40 -10.35 15.36
C SER A 338 0.41 -10.18 16.64
N LEU A 339 -0.13 -9.48 17.63
CA LEU A 339 0.52 -9.27 18.92
C LEU A 339 0.88 -10.58 19.62
N LEU A 340 -0.08 -11.51 19.69
CA LEU A 340 0.15 -12.84 20.26
C LEU A 340 1.24 -13.60 19.47
N ALA A 341 1.21 -13.52 18.15
CA ALA A 341 2.21 -14.15 17.29
C ALA A 341 3.62 -13.58 17.52
N TRP A 342 3.76 -12.24 17.67
CA TRP A 342 5.04 -11.61 17.99
C TRP A 342 5.56 -11.97 19.40
N ILE A 343 4.68 -12.06 20.39
CA ILE A 343 5.03 -12.52 21.74
C ILE A 343 5.53 -13.97 21.70
N LEU A 344 4.79 -14.87 21.03
CA LEU A 344 5.18 -16.28 20.90
C LEU A 344 6.51 -16.43 20.17
N LEU A 345 6.77 -15.62 19.11
CA LEU A 345 8.05 -15.63 18.39
C LEU A 345 9.23 -15.23 19.29
N GLY A 346 8.98 -14.38 20.30
CA GLY A 346 10.00 -13.92 21.25
C GLY A 346 10.23 -14.82 22.45
N THR A 347 9.24 -15.64 22.82
CA THR A 347 9.26 -16.45 24.03
C THR A 347 9.57 -17.93 23.80
N LEU A 348 9.20 -18.46 22.61
CA LEU A 348 9.42 -19.87 22.28
C LEU A 348 10.86 -20.13 21.86
N ASP A 349 11.38 -21.31 22.23
CA ASP A 349 12.60 -21.83 21.61
C ASP A 349 12.27 -22.36 20.21
N LEU A 350 12.65 -21.53 19.23
CA LEU A 350 12.31 -21.78 17.83
C LEU A 350 13.17 -22.89 17.21
N VAL A 351 14.29 -23.24 17.84
CA VAL A 351 15.18 -24.31 17.35
C VAL A 351 14.55 -25.68 17.64
N GLU A 352 13.93 -25.82 18.82
CA GLU A 352 13.22 -27.06 19.19
C GLU A 352 11.85 -27.18 18.51
N HIS A 353 11.20 -26.05 18.23
CA HIS A 353 9.83 -25.99 17.71
C HIS A 353 9.72 -25.33 16.31
N GLU A 354 10.56 -25.74 15.36
CA GLU A 354 10.61 -25.17 14.00
C GLU A 354 9.23 -25.05 13.33
N ARG A 355 8.42 -26.11 13.40
CA ARG A 355 7.07 -26.11 12.78
C ARG A 355 6.13 -25.08 13.38
N VAL A 356 6.17 -24.90 14.70
CA VAL A 356 5.38 -23.90 15.41
C VAL A 356 5.88 -22.49 15.05
N GLY A 357 7.20 -22.29 15.06
CA GLY A 357 7.81 -21.03 14.62
C GLY A 357 7.42 -20.66 13.20
N TYR A 358 7.42 -21.63 12.29
CA TYR A 358 6.98 -21.41 10.90
C TYR A 358 5.50 -21.03 10.81
N PHE A 359 4.62 -21.72 11.55
CA PHE A 359 3.19 -21.35 11.63
C PHE A 359 3.01 -19.92 12.17
N ILE A 360 3.79 -19.50 13.16
CA ILE A 360 3.74 -18.14 13.71
C ILE A 360 4.06 -17.10 12.61
N THR A 361 4.97 -17.40 11.68
CA THR A 361 5.27 -16.47 10.57
C THR A 361 4.07 -16.22 9.66
N TYR A 362 3.20 -17.20 9.43
CA TYR A 362 1.92 -17.02 8.72
C TYR A 362 1.01 -16.04 9.45
N LEU A 363 0.85 -16.22 10.77
CA LEU A 363 0.02 -15.34 11.59
C LEU A 363 0.54 -13.90 11.58
N ILE A 364 1.85 -13.71 11.72
CA ILE A 364 2.48 -12.39 11.65
C ILE A 364 2.22 -11.75 10.29
N THR A 365 2.51 -12.45 9.21
CA THR A 365 2.46 -11.87 7.87
C THR A 365 1.05 -11.47 7.46
N PHE A 366 0.02 -12.28 7.72
CA PHE A 366 -1.33 -11.87 7.35
C PHE A 366 -1.93 -10.82 8.30
N ALA A 367 -1.75 -10.99 9.61
CA ALA A 367 -2.47 -10.20 10.60
C ALA A 367 -1.91 -8.78 10.76
N THR A 368 -0.59 -8.62 10.62
CA THR A 368 0.06 -7.31 10.76
C THR A 368 -0.32 -6.33 9.65
N PHE A 369 -0.57 -6.83 8.42
CA PHE A 369 -0.83 -5.96 7.27
C PHE A 369 -2.31 -5.54 7.12
N VAL A 370 -3.26 -6.19 7.79
CA VAL A 370 -4.69 -5.86 7.66
C VAL A 370 -5.02 -4.41 7.98
N PRO A 371 -4.52 -3.81 9.08
CA PRO A 371 -4.79 -2.41 9.38
C PRO A 371 -4.29 -1.43 8.31
N SER A 372 -3.21 -1.76 7.59
CA SER A 372 -2.67 -0.89 6.53
C SER A 372 -3.64 -0.72 5.34
N ASN A 373 -4.56 -1.64 5.15
CA ASN A 373 -5.64 -1.54 4.17
C ASN A 373 -6.90 -0.91 4.75
N LEU A 374 -7.30 -1.29 5.97
CA LEU A 374 -8.59 -0.88 6.55
C LEU A 374 -8.57 0.53 7.16
N VAL A 375 -7.48 0.93 7.82
CA VAL A 375 -7.38 2.23 8.50
C VAL A 375 -7.44 3.41 7.51
N PRO A 376 -6.73 3.42 6.37
CA PRO A 376 -6.87 4.48 5.37
C PRO A 376 -8.30 4.56 4.79
N VAL A 377 -8.95 3.43 4.57
CA VAL A 377 -10.33 3.39 4.07
C VAL A 377 -11.31 3.91 5.13
N TRP A 378 -11.09 3.57 6.41
CA TRP A 378 -11.86 4.10 7.53
C TRP A 378 -11.69 5.62 7.66
N LEU A 379 -10.45 6.12 7.61
CA LEU A 379 -10.14 7.54 7.58
C LEU A 379 -10.86 8.27 6.43
N ALA A 380 -10.69 7.76 5.20
CA ALA A 380 -11.28 8.36 4.00
C ALA A 380 -12.81 8.41 4.03
N SER A 381 -13.45 7.43 4.66
CA SER A 381 -14.92 7.38 4.80
C SER A 381 -15.43 8.48 5.74
N ASN A 382 -14.63 8.93 6.70
CA ASN A 382 -14.99 9.90 7.72
C ASN A 382 -14.57 11.34 7.37
N ILE A 383 -14.15 11.62 6.13
CA ILE A 383 -13.76 12.97 5.69
C ILE A 383 -14.65 13.41 4.51
N PRO A 384 -15.33 14.58 4.62
CA PRO A 384 -16.29 15.03 3.62
C PRO A 384 -15.65 15.54 2.33
N THR A 385 -14.58 16.36 2.47
CA THR A 385 -13.97 17.06 1.34
C THR A 385 -12.90 16.22 0.65
N THR A 386 -12.77 16.39 -0.66
CA THR A 386 -11.75 15.67 -1.44
C THR A 386 -10.34 16.14 -1.12
N THR A 387 -10.15 17.44 -0.92
CA THR A 387 -8.85 18.02 -0.51
C THR A 387 -8.47 17.54 0.87
N GLY A 388 -9.41 17.59 1.85
CA GLY A 388 -9.17 17.09 3.20
C GLY A 388 -8.82 15.61 3.23
N ARG A 389 -9.51 14.79 2.44
CA ARG A 389 -9.24 13.35 2.30
C ARG A 389 -7.84 13.08 1.75
N ALA A 390 -7.43 13.80 0.71
CA ALA A 390 -6.10 13.66 0.12
C ALA A 390 -4.99 14.00 1.13
N ILE A 391 -5.14 15.11 1.87
CA ILE A 391 -4.19 15.53 2.90
C ILE A 391 -4.12 14.51 4.06
N ALA A 392 -5.27 14.07 4.55
CA ALA A 392 -5.32 13.12 5.67
C ALA A 392 -4.73 11.76 5.30
N LEU A 393 -5.01 11.24 4.09
CA LEU A 393 -4.39 10.02 3.58
C LEU A 393 -2.88 10.20 3.37
N GLY A 394 -2.44 11.33 2.84
CA GLY A 394 -1.02 11.65 2.70
C GLY A 394 -0.30 11.63 4.05
N LEU A 395 -0.89 12.26 5.08
CA LEU A 395 -0.34 12.26 6.44
C LEU A 395 -0.33 10.85 7.05
N ASN A 396 -1.39 10.06 6.80
CA ASN A 396 -1.47 8.67 7.26
C ASN A 396 -0.35 7.80 6.65
N TYR A 397 -0.15 7.86 5.34
CA TYR A 397 0.93 7.13 4.67
C TYR A 397 2.33 7.63 5.08
N MET A 398 2.49 8.94 5.28
CA MET A 398 3.74 9.50 5.82
C MET A 398 4.06 8.94 7.20
N ALA A 399 3.09 8.93 8.10
CA ALA A 399 3.25 8.37 9.45
C ALA A 399 3.58 6.86 9.42
N MET A 400 2.93 6.09 8.55
CA MET A 400 3.22 4.68 8.36
C MET A 400 4.68 4.46 7.87
N ASN A 401 5.18 5.29 6.97
CA ASN A 401 6.57 5.19 6.50
C ASN A 401 7.59 5.65 7.56
N LEU A 402 7.26 6.66 8.37
CA LEU A 402 8.10 7.06 9.52
C LEU A 402 8.25 5.93 10.55
N ALA A 403 7.26 5.05 10.68
CA ALA A 403 7.37 3.84 11.50
C ALA A 403 8.49 2.91 11.04
N GLY A 404 8.85 2.94 9.75
CA GLY A 404 10.01 2.21 9.21
C GLY A 404 11.32 2.64 9.84
N ILE A 405 11.47 3.92 10.21
CA ILE A 405 12.64 4.42 10.94
C ILE A 405 12.70 3.76 12.31
N ILE A 406 11.59 3.77 13.06
CA ILE A 406 11.51 3.14 14.39
C ILE A 406 11.86 1.66 14.29
N SER A 407 11.22 0.94 13.34
CA SER A 407 11.49 -0.48 13.10
C SER A 407 12.98 -0.73 12.81
N SER A 408 13.60 0.08 11.96
CA SER A 408 15.01 -0.09 11.60
C SER A 408 15.97 0.16 12.77
N MET A 409 15.62 1.09 13.67
CA MET A 409 16.47 1.44 14.82
C MET A 409 16.41 0.43 15.96
N VAL A 410 15.33 -0.35 16.07
CA VAL A 410 15.18 -1.35 17.15
C VAL A 410 15.71 -2.72 16.78
N PHE A 411 15.94 -3.03 15.49
CA PHE A 411 16.59 -4.27 15.05
C PHE A 411 18.10 -4.09 14.97
N ARG A 412 18.77 -4.10 16.13
CA ARG A 412 20.23 -3.93 16.23
C ARG A 412 20.94 -5.25 16.04
N SER A 413 22.13 -5.21 15.44
CA SER A 413 22.96 -6.41 15.25
C SER A 413 23.41 -7.03 16.57
N GLU A 414 23.61 -6.20 17.61
CA GLU A 414 23.98 -6.64 18.96
C GLU A 414 22.90 -7.44 19.70
N ASP A 415 21.62 -7.29 19.30
CA ASP A 415 20.50 -8.01 19.90
C ASP A 415 20.21 -9.37 19.23
N ALA A 416 21.01 -9.72 18.21
CA ALA A 416 20.88 -11.01 17.53
C ALA A 416 21.20 -12.18 18.51
N PRO A 417 20.59 -13.35 18.34
CA PRO A 417 19.61 -13.70 17.28
C PRO A 417 18.17 -13.41 17.65
N VAL A 418 17.86 -13.05 18.89
CA VAL A 418 16.48 -12.99 19.41
C VAL A 418 15.81 -11.65 19.12
N TYR A 419 16.56 -10.54 19.05
CA TYR A 419 16.05 -9.18 18.84
C TYR A 419 14.97 -8.76 19.85
N ARG A 420 15.14 -9.10 21.14
CA ARG A 420 14.15 -8.81 22.20
C ARG A 420 13.63 -7.36 22.23
N PRO A 421 14.50 -6.32 22.15
CA PRO A 421 14.02 -4.93 22.15
C PRO A 421 13.08 -4.63 20.99
N ALA A 422 13.35 -5.17 19.79
CA ALA A 422 12.50 -5.02 18.64
C ALA A 422 11.12 -5.67 18.84
N LEU A 423 11.08 -6.91 19.36
CA LEU A 423 9.85 -7.64 19.62
C LEU A 423 9.00 -6.94 20.69
N ILE A 424 9.62 -6.41 21.76
CA ILE A 424 8.94 -5.61 22.78
C ILE A 424 8.35 -4.33 22.18
N THR A 425 9.12 -3.61 21.37
CA THR A 425 8.65 -2.38 20.72
C THR A 425 7.46 -2.65 19.80
N ILE A 426 7.49 -3.72 19.00
CA ILE A 426 6.37 -4.13 18.15
C ILE A 426 5.15 -4.47 19.02
N GLY A 427 5.34 -5.23 20.08
CA GLY A 427 4.25 -5.60 20.99
C GLY A 427 3.60 -4.37 21.66
N VAL A 428 4.41 -3.45 22.16
CA VAL A 428 3.94 -2.20 22.78
C VAL A 428 3.18 -1.32 21.78
N THR A 429 3.73 -1.11 20.58
CA THR A 429 3.07 -0.28 19.55
C THR A 429 1.76 -0.89 19.07
N GLN A 430 1.69 -2.21 18.90
CA GLN A 430 0.42 -2.90 18.57
C GLN A 430 -0.60 -2.82 19.71
N GLY A 431 -0.16 -2.96 20.96
CA GLY A 431 -1.02 -2.78 22.14
C GLY A 431 -1.59 -1.35 22.21
N ILE A 432 -0.75 -0.34 22.00
CA ILE A 432 -1.17 1.07 21.94
C ILE A 432 -2.18 1.27 20.79
N PHE A 433 -1.92 0.69 19.61
CA PHE A 433 -2.87 0.76 18.49
C PHE A 433 -4.25 0.21 18.88
N ILE A 434 -4.31 -0.97 19.49
CA ILE A 434 -5.58 -1.61 19.87
C ILE A 434 -6.39 -0.70 20.80
N VAL A 435 -5.75 -0.16 21.83
CA VAL A 435 -6.39 0.75 22.78
C VAL A 435 -6.87 2.04 22.09
N ALA A 436 -6.01 2.68 21.31
CA ALA A 436 -6.33 3.94 20.63
C ALA A 436 -7.41 3.74 19.55
N CYS A 437 -7.37 2.64 18.80
CA CYS A 437 -8.36 2.29 17.79
C CYS A 437 -9.74 2.03 18.41
N LEU A 438 -9.82 1.28 19.51
CA LEU A 438 -11.05 1.06 20.25
C LEU A 438 -11.60 2.37 20.86
N ALA A 439 -10.74 3.24 21.38
CA ALA A 439 -11.14 4.54 21.88
C ALA A 439 -11.73 5.44 20.77
N LEU A 440 -11.09 5.49 19.61
CA LEU A 440 -11.58 6.24 18.44
C LEU A 440 -12.88 5.65 17.90
N ARG A 441 -13.00 4.31 17.83
CA ARG A 441 -14.26 3.63 17.51
C ARG A 441 -15.37 4.01 18.46
N GLN A 442 -15.13 3.96 19.76
CA GLN A 442 -16.14 4.31 20.78
C GLN A 442 -16.55 5.79 20.68
N TYR A 443 -15.63 6.68 20.34
CA TYR A 443 -15.92 8.08 20.06
C TYR A 443 -16.93 8.22 18.89
N TYR A 444 -16.69 7.55 17.75
CA TYR A 444 -17.62 7.61 16.62
C TYR A 444 -18.97 6.91 16.92
N VAL A 445 -18.97 5.82 17.67
CA VAL A 445 -20.23 5.18 18.12
C VAL A 445 -21.05 6.13 18.98
N ARG A 446 -20.41 6.87 19.91
CA ARG A 446 -21.10 7.87 20.73
C ARG A 446 -21.64 9.03 19.90
N LEU A 447 -20.87 9.51 18.90
CA LEU A 447 -21.35 10.54 18.00
C LEU A 447 -22.54 10.08 17.16
N ASN A 448 -22.51 8.86 16.63
CA ASN A 448 -23.64 8.29 15.89
C ASN A 448 -24.91 8.17 16.78
N LYS A 449 -24.75 7.74 18.04
CA LYS A 449 -25.88 7.70 19.01
C LYS A 449 -26.47 9.09 19.24
N LYS A 450 -25.64 10.14 19.40
CA LYS A 450 -26.11 11.53 19.55
C LYS A 450 -26.82 12.07 18.30
N LEU A 451 -26.40 11.62 17.12
CA LEU A 451 -27.09 11.95 15.85
C LEU A 451 -28.43 11.20 15.78
N ASP A 452 -28.51 9.98 16.26
CA ASP A 452 -29.75 9.18 16.26
C ASP A 452 -30.77 9.71 17.29
N SER A 453 -30.30 10.19 18.46
CA SER A 453 -31.16 10.83 19.48
C SER A 453 -31.55 12.27 19.13
N ARG A 454 -31.10 12.82 18.01
CA ARG A 454 -31.29 14.22 17.57
C ARG A 454 -30.69 15.26 18.53
N GLU A 455 -29.81 14.88 19.42
CA GLU A 455 -29.02 15.80 20.24
C GLU A 455 -28.05 16.64 19.37
N LEU A 456 -27.66 16.08 18.22
CA LEU A 456 -26.90 16.76 17.17
C LEU A 456 -27.72 16.77 15.87
N HIS A 457 -27.91 17.93 15.27
CA HIS A 457 -28.61 18.08 14.01
C HIS A 457 -27.78 17.62 12.81
N HIS A 458 -26.47 17.80 12.88
CA HIS A 458 -25.52 17.41 11.83
C HIS A 458 -24.26 16.76 12.44
N ALA A 459 -23.67 15.84 11.69
CA ALA A 459 -22.39 15.27 12.07
C ALA A 459 -21.29 16.35 12.01
N PRO A 460 -20.53 16.60 13.09
CA PRO A 460 -19.48 17.61 13.11
C PRO A 460 -18.48 17.45 11.97
N GLY A 461 -18.29 18.51 11.17
CA GLY A 461 -17.46 18.48 9.96
C GLY A 461 -18.12 17.86 8.73
N MET A 462 -19.40 17.44 8.83
CA MET A 462 -20.19 16.82 7.74
C MET A 462 -21.50 17.58 7.49
N GLU A 463 -21.53 18.88 7.78
CA GLU A 463 -22.74 19.72 7.70
C GLU A 463 -23.36 19.71 6.29
N ALA A 464 -22.54 19.57 5.26
CA ALA A 464 -22.99 19.47 3.88
C ALA A 464 -23.63 18.11 3.49
N ARG A 465 -23.70 17.14 4.41
CA ARG A 465 -24.23 15.80 4.17
C ARG A 465 -25.32 15.44 5.17
N PRO A 466 -26.56 15.86 4.95
CA PRO A 466 -27.69 15.52 5.83
C PRO A 466 -27.86 13.99 5.90
N GLY A 467 -28.10 13.47 7.09
CA GLY A 467 -28.26 12.02 7.33
C GLY A 467 -26.96 11.19 7.36
N TYR A 468 -25.80 11.85 7.30
CA TYR A 468 -24.51 11.15 7.38
C TYR A 468 -24.33 10.45 8.74
N ARG A 469 -23.71 9.26 8.70
CA ARG A 469 -23.25 8.51 9.87
C ARG A 469 -21.76 8.21 9.73
N TYR A 470 -21.02 8.34 10.82
CA TYR A 470 -19.60 7.99 10.82
C TYR A 470 -19.41 6.49 10.60
N ALA A 471 -18.46 6.12 9.75
CA ALA A 471 -18.00 4.74 9.64
C ALA A 471 -17.28 4.31 10.94
N ILE A 472 -17.46 3.03 11.34
CA ILE A 472 -16.95 2.46 12.59
C ILE A 472 -15.98 1.30 12.30
#